data_c525d2c920dea7558c5dd083aca8c303
#
_entry.id   c525d2c920dea7558c5dd083aca8c303
#
_cell.length_a   1.000
_cell.length_b   1.000
_cell.length_c   1.000
_cell.angle_alpha   90.00
_cell.angle_beta   90.00
_cell.angle_gamma   90.00
#
_symmetry.space_group_name_H-M   'P 1'
#
loop_
_entity.id
_entity.type
_entity.pdbx_description
1 polymer ?
#
loop_
_entity_poly.entity_id
_entity_poly.type
_entity_poly.pdbx_seq_one_letter_code
_entity_poly.pdbx_strand_id
1 'polypeptide(L)'
;MISPRSDLLPRMAKSLAKKKPAAAFAAGDDESARGRLLNAATHLFCKNGINATGIDAIIDEAGTAKTTLYKLFGSKTNLVHAVLESEGKQWREWFIGAIEAGGGDPQTKLSRIFPALKSWFAEERFYGCPFINAVAEHDKDAKQFRNIALKHKKVVLAHIEKLAGEMGAAEPAVLAHQLALLIDGAIVAAMVSCDPTVADTAGLAASNLFAPARVKKAKRAGREAEQQLLAM
;
A
#
# COMPACT_ATOMS: atom_id res chain seq x y z
N MET A 1 25.88 13.20 -31.73
CA MET A 1 26.06 11.99 -30.89
C MET A 1 25.92 12.42 -29.44
N ILE A 2 24.75 12.23 -28.85
CA ILE A 2 24.49 12.50 -27.43
C ILE A 2 23.99 11.19 -26.84
N SER A 3 24.82 10.58 -25.97
CA SER A 3 24.55 9.31 -25.29
C SER A 3 23.47 9.49 -24.21
N PRO A 4 22.54 8.57 -24.03
CA PRO A 4 21.46 8.72 -23.06
C PRO A 4 21.96 8.38 -21.66
N ARG A 5 21.48 9.15 -20.68
CA ARG A 5 21.70 9.00 -19.24
C ARG A 5 21.02 7.73 -18.70
N SER A 6 21.68 6.57 -18.84
CA SER A 6 21.19 5.28 -18.32
C SER A 6 21.75 4.89 -16.95
N ASP A 7 22.65 5.69 -16.35
CA ASP A 7 23.42 5.26 -15.18
C ASP A 7 22.92 5.76 -13.81
N LEU A 8 21.82 6.51 -13.77
CA LEU A 8 21.29 7.06 -12.51
C LEU A 8 20.33 6.10 -11.77
N LEU A 9 19.65 5.23 -12.48
CA LEU A 9 18.67 4.28 -11.92
C LEU A 9 19.26 3.20 -11.00
N PRO A 10 20.46 2.61 -11.28
CA PRO A 10 21.00 1.56 -10.42
C PRO A 10 21.54 2.06 -9.08
N ARG A 11 21.95 3.35 -8.98
CA ARG A 11 22.47 3.94 -7.72
C ARG A 11 21.38 4.29 -6.73
N MET A 12 20.21 4.69 -7.18
CA MET A 12 19.06 5.02 -6.31
C MET A 12 18.44 3.75 -5.70
N ALA A 13 18.38 2.65 -6.45
CA ALA A 13 17.91 1.35 -5.95
C ALA A 13 18.77 0.82 -4.78
N LYS A 14 20.10 1.06 -4.82
CA LYS A 14 21.01 0.63 -3.73
C LYS A 14 20.90 1.48 -2.46
N SER A 15 20.41 2.71 -2.52
CA SER A 15 20.19 3.57 -1.34
C SER A 15 18.86 3.24 -0.63
N LEU A 16 17.84 2.82 -1.37
CA LEU A 16 16.57 2.33 -0.81
C LEU A 16 16.72 0.99 -0.08
N ALA A 17 17.73 0.18 -0.46
CA ALA A 17 18.00 -1.12 0.15
C ALA A 17 18.60 -1.05 1.57
N LYS A 18 18.91 0.11 2.13
CA LYS A 18 19.52 0.25 3.47
C LYS A 18 18.54 0.36 4.65
N LYS A 19 17.26 0.54 4.43
CA LYS A 19 16.21 0.10 5.35
C LYS A 19 15.45 -1.01 4.64
N LYS A 20 15.84 -2.27 4.90
CA LYS A 20 14.95 -3.39 4.63
C LYS A 20 13.55 -2.93 5.05
N PRO A 21 12.50 -3.12 4.24
CA PRO A 21 11.19 -3.31 4.81
C PRO A 21 11.47 -4.39 5.85
N ALA A 22 11.57 -4.03 7.12
CA ALA A 22 11.61 -5.01 8.18
C ALA A 22 10.51 -5.95 7.80
N ALA A 23 10.80 -7.26 7.71
CA ALA A 23 9.77 -8.25 7.48
C ALA A 23 8.49 -7.59 7.94
N ALA A 24 7.69 -7.05 6.99
CA ALA A 24 6.85 -5.87 7.25
C ALA A 24 5.77 -6.14 8.30
N PHE A 25 5.90 -7.23 8.98
CA PHE A 25 4.96 -7.80 9.91
C PHE A 25 5.66 -8.58 11.04
N ALA A 26 6.86 -8.20 11.46
CA ALA A 26 7.31 -8.51 12.79
C ALA A 26 6.88 -7.32 13.65
N ALA A 27 5.86 -7.48 14.49
CA ALA A 27 5.67 -6.59 15.62
C ALA A 27 7.05 -6.49 16.28
N GLY A 28 7.55 -5.27 16.51
CA GLY A 28 8.93 -5.02 16.91
C GLY A 28 9.39 -5.94 18.06
N ASP A 29 10.67 -6.01 18.33
CA ASP A 29 11.32 -6.86 19.33
C ASP A 29 10.77 -6.68 20.78
N ASP A 30 9.44 -6.53 20.90
CA ASP A 30 8.73 -6.50 22.17
C ASP A 30 8.65 -7.93 22.71
N GLU A 31 9.63 -8.28 23.53
CA GLU A 31 9.71 -9.57 24.23
C GLU A 31 8.59 -9.74 25.28
N SER A 32 7.76 -8.73 25.50
CA SER A 32 6.60 -8.86 26.39
C SER A 32 5.63 -9.93 25.89
N ALA A 33 4.87 -10.51 26.79
CA ALA A 33 3.83 -11.49 26.42
C ALA A 33 2.84 -10.90 25.41
N ARG A 34 2.60 -9.57 25.45
CA ARG A 34 1.75 -8.87 24.49
C ARG A 34 2.39 -8.84 23.10
N GLY A 35 3.69 -8.49 23.03
CA GLY A 35 4.44 -8.45 21.76
C GLY A 35 4.53 -9.82 21.11
N ARG A 36 4.89 -10.86 21.88
CA ARG A 36 4.93 -12.23 21.35
C ARG A 36 3.59 -12.71 20.82
N LEU A 37 2.49 -12.41 21.52
CA LEU A 37 1.13 -12.76 21.05
C LEU A 37 0.74 -12.00 19.78
N LEU A 38 1.09 -10.71 19.66
CA LEU A 38 0.85 -9.95 18.44
C LEU A 38 1.67 -10.51 17.27
N ASN A 39 2.95 -10.84 17.49
CA ASN A 39 3.82 -11.41 16.46
C ASN A 39 3.30 -12.75 15.95
N ALA A 40 2.98 -13.66 16.87
CA ALA A 40 2.44 -14.97 16.53
C ALA A 40 1.09 -14.84 15.80
N ALA A 41 0.19 -14.01 16.31
CA ALA A 41 -1.11 -13.78 15.68
C ALA A 41 -0.96 -13.17 14.28
N THR A 42 -0.09 -12.17 14.10
CA THR A 42 0.20 -11.57 12.80
C THR A 42 0.68 -12.63 11.81
N HIS A 43 1.69 -13.40 12.18
CA HIS A 43 2.23 -14.45 11.31
C HIS A 43 1.17 -15.46 10.91
N LEU A 44 0.45 -16.01 11.88
CA LEU A 44 -0.55 -17.04 11.63
C LEU A 44 -1.77 -16.51 10.85
N PHE A 45 -2.26 -15.30 11.14
CA PHE A 45 -3.36 -14.70 10.40
C PHE A 45 -3.00 -14.40 8.95
N CYS A 46 -1.80 -13.92 8.70
CA CYS A 46 -1.34 -13.65 7.34
C CYS A 46 -1.15 -14.96 6.55
N LYS A 47 -0.56 -15.99 7.18
CA LYS A 47 -0.24 -17.25 6.52
C LYS A 47 -1.46 -18.14 6.30
N ASN A 48 -2.32 -18.27 7.29
CA ASN A 48 -3.41 -19.26 7.32
C ASN A 48 -4.80 -18.64 7.16
N GLY A 49 -4.91 -17.32 7.29
CA GLY A 49 -6.18 -16.61 7.44
C GLY A 49 -6.63 -16.47 8.89
N ILE A 50 -7.47 -15.48 9.14
CA ILE A 50 -7.97 -15.17 10.50
C ILE A 50 -8.91 -16.27 11.00
N ASN A 51 -9.84 -16.71 10.16
CA ASN A 51 -10.85 -17.68 10.56
C ASN A 51 -10.26 -19.08 10.81
N ALA A 52 -9.29 -19.49 10.00
CA ALA A 52 -8.62 -20.78 10.13
C ALA A 52 -7.62 -20.84 11.30
N THR A 53 -7.20 -19.70 11.83
CA THR A 53 -6.22 -19.64 12.94
C THR A 53 -6.92 -19.77 14.29
N GLY A 54 -6.66 -20.86 15.02
CA GLY A 54 -7.16 -21.08 16.38
C GLY A 54 -6.35 -20.31 17.44
N ILE A 55 -6.99 -20.03 18.59
CA ILE A 55 -6.31 -19.40 19.74
C ILE A 55 -5.16 -20.28 20.26
N ASP A 56 -5.35 -21.61 20.24
CA ASP A 56 -4.34 -22.53 20.77
C ASP A 56 -3.06 -22.48 19.92
N ALA A 57 -3.16 -22.41 18.60
CA ALA A 57 -1.99 -22.22 17.72
C ALA A 57 -1.24 -20.90 18.01
N ILE A 58 -1.99 -19.82 18.33
CA ILE A 58 -1.37 -18.53 18.63
C ILE A 58 -0.62 -18.57 19.97
N ILE A 59 -1.20 -19.15 21.01
CA ILE A 59 -0.54 -19.25 22.33
C ILE A 59 0.66 -20.18 22.29
N ASP A 60 0.59 -21.27 21.53
CA ASP A 60 1.70 -22.19 21.34
C ASP A 60 2.89 -21.50 20.64
N GLU A 61 2.63 -20.80 19.53
CA GLU A 61 3.66 -20.06 18.81
C GLU A 61 4.23 -18.89 19.64
N ALA A 62 3.39 -18.22 20.44
CA ALA A 62 3.81 -17.12 21.31
C ALA A 62 4.53 -17.58 22.59
N GLY A 63 4.49 -18.86 22.91
CA GLY A 63 5.03 -19.37 24.19
C GLY A 63 4.32 -18.73 25.39
N THR A 64 2.98 -18.65 25.37
CA THR A 64 2.18 -18.01 26.43
C THR A 64 1.03 -18.88 26.88
N ALA A 65 0.42 -18.55 28.04
CA ALA A 65 -0.75 -19.24 28.52
C ALA A 65 -2.05 -18.62 27.92
N LYS A 66 -3.07 -19.44 27.74
CA LYS A 66 -4.40 -19.03 27.25
C LYS A 66 -5.03 -17.92 28.09
N THR A 67 -4.85 -18.01 29.41
CA THR A 67 -5.30 -16.99 30.37
C THR A 67 -4.64 -15.64 30.14
N THR A 68 -3.35 -15.62 29.71
CA THR A 68 -2.60 -14.41 29.40
C THR A 68 -3.18 -13.72 28.16
N LEU A 69 -3.50 -14.49 27.11
CA LEU A 69 -4.12 -13.95 25.90
C LEU A 69 -5.46 -13.25 26.23
N TYR A 70 -6.34 -13.95 26.95
CA TYR A 70 -7.65 -13.40 27.30
C TYR A 70 -7.56 -12.20 28.28
N LYS A 71 -6.58 -12.22 29.19
CA LYS A 71 -6.31 -11.08 30.07
C LYS A 71 -5.88 -9.83 29.29
N LEU A 72 -5.08 -10.00 28.23
CA LEU A 72 -4.51 -8.91 27.44
C LEU A 72 -5.44 -8.38 26.35
N PHE A 73 -6.23 -9.25 25.74
CA PHE A 73 -7.04 -8.90 24.56
C PHE A 73 -8.54 -9.14 24.75
N GLY A 74 -8.95 -9.95 25.72
CA GLY A 74 -10.35 -10.27 25.99
C GLY A 74 -10.99 -11.25 25.02
N SER A 75 -10.68 -11.15 23.72
CA SER A 75 -11.25 -12.01 22.66
C SER A 75 -10.31 -12.13 21.47
N LYS A 76 -10.55 -13.17 20.61
CA LYS A 76 -9.87 -13.29 19.31
C LYS A 76 -10.13 -12.07 18.43
N THR A 77 -11.36 -11.56 18.42
CA THR A 77 -11.74 -10.38 17.65
C THR A 77 -10.92 -9.14 18.04
N ASN A 78 -10.75 -8.92 19.34
CA ASN A 78 -9.92 -7.82 19.84
C ASN A 78 -8.43 -8.02 19.51
N LEU A 79 -7.95 -9.26 19.53
CA LEU A 79 -6.59 -9.59 19.11
C LEU A 79 -6.40 -9.28 17.60
N VAL A 80 -7.34 -9.68 16.74
CA VAL A 80 -7.33 -9.32 15.31
C VAL A 80 -7.31 -7.79 15.15
N HIS A 81 -8.12 -7.08 15.91
CA HIS A 81 -8.15 -5.62 15.87
C HIS A 81 -6.79 -5.01 16.23
N ALA A 82 -6.17 -5.50 17.31
CA ALA A 82 -4.86 -5.04 17.76
C ALA A 82 -3.75 -5.35 16.72
N VAL A 83 -3.82 -6.52 16.09
CA VAL A 83 -2.92 -6.89 14.96
C VAL A 83 -3.09 -5.90 13.82
N LEU A 84 -4.30 -5.67 13.33
CA LEU A 84 -4.55 -4.76 12.22
C LEU A 84 -4.11 -3.31 12.53
N GLU A 85 -4.29 -2.84 13.77
CA GLU A 85 -3.81 -1.51 14.16
C GLU A 85 -2.28 -1.42 14.14
N SER A 86 -1.59 -2.43 14.71
CA SER A 86 -0.14 -2.50 14.74
C SER A 86 0.45 -2.56 13.33
N GLU A 87 -0.04 -3.50 12.52
CA GLU A 87 0.36 -3.70 11.13
C GLU A 87 0.13 -2.44 10.29
N GLY A 88 -1.06 -1.86 10.43
CA GLY A 88 -1.39 -0.66 9.69
C GLY A 88 -0.51 0.54 10.05
N LYS A 89 -0.09 0.66 11.30
CA LYS A 89 0.84 1.71 11.72
C LYS A 89 2.22 1.50 11.08
N GLN A 90 2.78 0.30 11.24
CA GLN A 90 4.12 -0.02 10.74
C GLN A 90 4.18 0.08 9.21
N TRP A 91 3.17 -0.45 8.51
CA TRP A 91 3.11 -0.38 7.06
C TRP A 91 3.02 1.08 6.55
N ARG A 92 2.20 1.91 7.18
CA ARG A 92 2.09 3.34 6.80
C ARG A 92 3.40 4.09 7.02
N GLU A 93 4.05 3.86 8.16
CA GLU A 93 5.34 4.49 8.48
C GLU A 93 6.41 4.08 7.44
N TRP A 94 6.48 2.81 7.13
CA TRP A 94 7.37 2.30 6.08
C TRP A 94 7.03 2.87 4.70
N PHE A 95 5.76 2.78 4.27
CA PHE A 95 5.33 3.19 2.94
C PHE A 95 5.53 4.68 2.70
N ILE A 96 5.10 5.52 3.64
CA ILE A 96 5.30 6.96 3.57
C ILE A 96 6.80 7.29 3.61
N GLY A 97 7.56 6.62 4.48
CA GLY A 97 9.01 6.78 4.54
C GLY A 97 9.71 6.42 3.23
N ALA A 98 9.26 5.36 2.54
CA ALA A 98 9.80 4.94 1.25
C ALA A 98 9.50 5.98 0.13
N ILE A 99 8.31 6.57 0.15
CA ILE A 99 7.90 7.62 -0.80
C ILE A 99 8.73 8.89 -0.57
N GLU A 100 8.93 9.29 0.68
CA GLU A 100 9.66 10.50 1.06
C GLU A 100 11.19 10.36 0.99
N ALA A 101 11.71 9.13 0.91
CA ALA A 101 13.13 8.83 0.96
C ALA A 101 13.92 9.55 -0.15
N GLY A 102 14.97 10.25 0.24
CA GLY A 102 15.84 11.00 -0.70
C GLY A 102 15.25 12.33 -1.19
N GLY A 103 14.12 12.78 -0.66
CA GLY A 103 13.52 14.06 -1.03
C GLY A 103 13.03 14.09 -2.49
N GLY A 104 13.11 15.27 -3.12
CA GLY A 104 12.68 15.51 -4.49
C GLY A 104 11.32 16.21 -4.59
N ASP A 105 10.93 16.55 -5.81
CA ASP A 105 9.64 17.16 -6.10
C ASP A 105 8.49 16.17 -5.86
N PRO A 106 7.24 16.63 -5.71
CA PRO A 106 6.09 15.77 -5.41
C PRO A 106 5.84 14.67 -6.45
N GLN A 107 6.09 14.93 -7.73
CA GLN A 107 5.94 13.93 -8.78
C GLN A 107 6.97 12.80 -8.63
N THR A 108 8.21 13.15 -8.33
CA THR A 108 9.27 12.19 -8.02
C THR A 108 8.89 11.33 -6.81
N LYS A 109 8.31 11.92 -5.76
CA LYS A 109 7.82 11.17 -4.59
C LYS A 109 6.69 10.20 -4.97
N LEU A 110 5.67 10.66 -5.69
CA LEU A 110 4.58 9.80 -6.16
C LEU A 110 5.07 8.66 -7.07
N SER A 111 6.11 8.88 -7.87
CA SER A 111 6.69 7.84 -8.73
C SER A 111 7.36 6.70 -7.96
N ARG A 112 7.68 6.89 -6.66
CA ARG A 112 8.26 5.84 -5.80
C ARG A 112 7.25 4.88 -5.22
N ILE A 113 5.94 5.14 -5.35
CA ILE A 113 4.88 4.28 -4.84
C ILE A 113 5.06 2.83 -5.31
N PHE A 114 5.13 2.62 -6.60
CA PHE A 114 5.17 1.27 -7.17
C PHE A 114 6.53 0.57 -7.03
N PRO A 115 7.68 1.25 -7.15
CA PRO A 115 8.97 0.69 -6.72
C PRO A 115 9.00 0.25 -5.25
N ALA A 116 8.39 1.01 -4.34
CA ALA A 116 8.27 0.60 -2.95
C ALA A 116 7.38 -0.64 -2.80
N LEU A 117 6.24 -0.69 -3.46
CA LEU A 117 5.37 -1.86 -3.47
C LEU A 117 6.07 -3.09 -4.06
N LYS A 118 6.84 -2.93 -5.15
CA LYS A 118 7.61 -4.03 -5.75
C LYS A 118 8.58 -4.66 -4.75
N SER A 119 9.27 -3.84 -3.96
CA SER A 119 10.17 -4.36 -2.93
C SER A 119 9.43 -5.10 -1.82
N TRP A 120 8.23 -4.65 -1.45
CA TRP A 120 7.38 -5.34 -0.50
C TRP A 120 6.81 -6.65 -1.05
N PHE A 121 6.37 -6.67 -2.31
CA PHE A 121 5.86 -7.88 -2.98
C PHE A 121 6.92 -8.98 -3.12
N ALA A 122 8.20 -8.60 -3.17
CA ALA A 122 9.32 -9.53 -3.26
C ALA A 122 9.73 -10.16 -1.92
N GLU A 123 9.08 -9.80 -0.81
CA GLU A 123 9.37 -10.39 0.48
C GLU A 123 8.79 -11.79 0.62
N GLU A 124 9.53 -12.70 1.23
CA GLU A 124 9.09 -14.07 1.50
C GLU A 124 7.77 -14.14 2.29
N ARG A 125 7.52 -13.14 3.12
CA ARG A 125 6.30 -13.03 3.95
C ARG A 125 5.25 -12.10 3.36
N PHE A 126 5.23 -11.91 2.05
CA PHE A 126 4.15 -11.18 1.41
C PHE A 126 2.92 -12.07 1.24
N TYR A 127 1.89 -11.79 2.01
CA TYR A 127 0.59 -12.49 1.99
C TYR A 127 -0.58 -11.59 1.54
N GLY A 128 -0.27 -10.48 0.87
CA GLY A 128 -1.27 -9.49 0.48
C GLY A 128 -1.56 -8.44 1.57
N CYS A 129 -2.67 -7.75 1.44
CA CYS A 129 -3.08 -6.72 2.39
C CYS A 129 -3.91 -7.32 3.53
N PRO A 130 -3.45 -7.24 4.80
CA PRO A 130 -4.15 -7.81 5.94
C PRO A 130 -5.55 -7.21 6.14
N PHE A 131 -5.77 -5.98 5.72
CA PHE A 131 -7.07 -5.32 5.81
C PHE A 131 -8.06 -5.87 4.77
N ILE A 132 -7.61 -6.09 3.53
CA ILE A 132 -8.43 -6.71 2.48
C ILE A 132 -8.80 -8.12 2.92
N ASN A 133 -7.82 -8.89 3.39
CA ASN A 133 -8.03 -10.26 3.86
C ASN A 133 -9.02 -10.29 5.04
N ALA A 134 -8.84 -9.42 6.04
CA ALA A 134 -9.76 -9.35 7.18
C ALA A 134 -11.19 -9.00 6.77
N VAL A 135 -11.38 -8.09 5.83
CA VAL A 135 -12.72 -7.73 5.32
C VAL A 135 -13.33 -8.87 4.50
N ALA A 136 -12.52 -9.57 3.69
CA ALA A 136 -12.98 -10.68 2.86
C ALA A 136 -13.38 -11.92 3.67
N GLU A 137 -12.70 -12.17 4.79
CA GLU A 137 -12.96 -13.32 5.67
C GLU A 137 -14.17 -13.15 6.61
N HIS A 138 -14.72 -11.94 6.71
CA HIS A 138 -15.80 -11.65 7.66
C HIS A 138 -17.10 -11.28 6.95
N ASP A 139 -18.22 -11.51 7.66
CA ASP A 139 -19.55 -11.15 7.19
C ASP A 139 -19.64 -9.65 6.85
N LYS A 140 -20.49 -9.33 5.87
CA LYS A 140 -20.73 -7.94 5.44
C LYS A 140 -21.24 -7.04 6.58
N ASP A 141 -21.85 -7.61 7.60
CA ASP A 141 -22.31 -6.90 8.79
C ASP A 141 -21.22 -6.65 9.83
N ALA A 142 -20.05 -7.26 9.70
CA ALA A 142 -18.90 -7.05 10.57
C ALA A 142 -18.24 -5.68 10.32
N LYS A 143 -18.94 -4.60 10.65
CA LYS A 143 -18.55 -3.20 10.41
C LYS A 143 -17.18 -2.84 11.00
N GLN A 144 -16.78 -3.49 12.09
CA GLN A 144 -15.53 -3.21 12.80
C GLN A 144 -14.30 -3.39 11.92
N PHE A 145 -14.21 -4.46 11.12
CA PHE A 145 -13.05 -4.71 10.24
C PHE A 145 -13.04 -3.76 9.05
N ARG A 146 -14.22 -3.42 8.55
CA ARG A 146 -14.37 -2.42 7.50
C ARG A 146 -13.95 -1.02 7.96
N ASN A 147 -14.35 -0.65 9.19
CA ASN A 147 -13.98 0.66 9.76
C ASN A 147 -12.48 0.82 9.97
N ILE A 148 -11.78 -0.24 10.48
CA ILE A 148 -10.33 -0.18 10.66
C ILE A 148 -9.60 -0.13 9.31
N ALA A 149 -10.07 -0.88 8.31
CA ALA A 149 -9.54 -0.85 6.94
C ALA A 149 -9.71 0.55 6.31
N LEU A 150 -10.89 1.15 6.44
CA LEU A 150 -11.17 2.50 5.95
C LEU A 150 -10.29 3.55 6.65
N LYS A 151 -10.11 3.45 7.97
CA LYS A 151 -9.22 4.34 8.73
C LYS A 151 -7.77 4.25 8.22
N HIS A 152 -7.27 3.03 7.99
CA HIS A 152 -5.95 2.82 7.43
C HIS A 152 -5.81 3.44 6.04
N LYS A 153 -6.72 3.13 5.12
CA LYS A 153 -6.71 3.63 3.74
C LYS A 153 -6.85 5.15 3.67
N LYS A 154 -7.66 5.76 4.54
CA LYS A 154 -7.84 7.21 4.59
C LYS A 154 -6.52 7.96 4.86
N VAL A 155 -5.66 7.43 5.74
CA VAL A 155 -4.37 8.07 6.05
C VAL A 155 -3.43 8.02 4.83
N VAL A 156 -3.36 6.88 4.14
CA VAL A 156 -2.56 6.72 2.93
C VAL A 156 -3.08 7.63 1.81
N LEU A 157 -4.39 7.63 1.60
CA LEU A 157 -5.04 8.47 0.58
C LEU A 157 -4.76 9.95 0.82
N ALA A 158 -4.89 10.44 2.05
CA ALA A 158 -4.63 11.83 2.39
C ALA A 158 -3.17 12.25 2.11
N HIS A 159 -2.21 11.34 2.34
CA HIS A 159 -0.81 11.62 2.02
C HIS A 159 -0.57 11.73 0.50
N ILE A 160 -1.17 10.82 -0.29
CA ILE A 160 -1.09 10.85 -1.75
C ILE A 160 -1.77 12.11 -2.31
N GLU A 161 -2.96 12.46 -1.79
CA GLU A 161 -3.71 13.65 -2.19
C GLU A 161 -2.92 14.95 -1.93
N LYS A 162 -2.26 15.03 -0.75
CA LYS A 162 -1.37 16.14 -0.44
C LYS A 162 -0.26 16.29 -1.49
N LEU A 163 0.45 15.19 -1.82
CA LEU A 163 1.50 15.22 -2.83
C LEU A 163 0.96 15.56 -4.23
N ALA A 164 -0.22 15.07 -4.58
CA ALA A 164 -0.89 15.41 -5.84
C ALA A 164 -1.23 16.90 -5.92
N GLY A 165 -1.67 17.50 -4.81
CA GLY A 165 -1.90 18.94 -4.71
C GLY A 165 -0.61 19.76 -4.85
N GLU A 166 0.45 19.36 -4.14
CA GLU A 166 1.77 19.98 -4.22
C GLU A 166 2.40 19.86 -5.63
N MET A 167 2.09 18.79 -6.37
CA MET A 167 2.49 18.59 -7.76
C MET A 167 1.74 19.54 -8.72
N GLY A 168 0.63 20.13 -8.29
CA GLY A 168 -0.22 20.98 -9.13
C GLY A 168 -1.22 20.18 -10.00
N ALA A 169 -1.62 18.99 -9.57
CA ALA A 169 -2.68 18.26 -10.27
C ALA A 169 -3.98 19.06 -10.32
N ALA A 170 -4.69 19.03 -11.46
CA ALA A 170 -5.96 19.75 -11.61
C ALA A 170 -7.03 19.27 -10.62
N GLU A 171 -7.07 17.98 -10.34
CA GLU A 171 -8.01 17.32 -9.43
C GLU A 171 -7.25 16.37 -8.48
N PRO A 172 -6.59 16.90 -7.42
CA PRO A 172 -5.71 16.09 -6.55
C PRO A 172 -6.41 14.90 -5.91
N ALA A 173 -7.65 15.07 -5.46
CA ALA A 173 -8.45 14.00 -4.87
C ALA A 173 -8.74 12.88 -5.87
N VAL A 174 -9.07 13.21 -7.12
CA VAL A 174 -9.32 12.21 -8.18
C VAL A 174 -8.05 11.43 -8.48
N LEU A 175 -6.91 12.12 -8.64
CA LEU A 175 -5.63 11.47 -8.87
C LEU A 175 -5.26 10.53 -7.71
N ALA A 176 -5.47 10.98 -6.47
CA ALA A 176 -5.18 10.16 -5.29
C ALA A 176 -6.04 8.89 -5.26
N HIS A 177 -7.32 8.97 -5.58
CA HIS A 177 -8.20 7.81 -5.67
C HIS A 177 -7.78 6.85 -6.79
N GLN A 178 -7.38 7.37 -7.95
CA GLN A 178 -6.88 6.54 -9.07
C GLN A 178 -5.61 5.79 -8.66
N LEU A 179 -4.66 6.46 -8.01
CA LEU A 179 -3.45 5.84 -7.48
C LEU A 179 -3.78 4.79 -6.40
N ALA A 180 -4.72 5.07 -5.50
CA ALA A 180 -5.15 4.13 -4.48
C ALA A 180 -5.78 2.85 -5.11
N LEU A 181 -6.57 2.99 -6.16
CA LEU A 181 -7.11 1.83 -6.90
C LEU A 181 -6.00 1.01 -7.58
N LEU A 182 -5.00 1.66 -8.16
CA LEU A 182 -3.84 0.98 -8.74
C LEU A 182 -3.00 0.27 -7.66
N ILE A 183 -2.83 0.86 -6.49
CA ILE A 183 -2.16 0.24 -5.34
C ILE A 183 -2.91 -1.03 -4.91
N ASP A 184 -4.21 -0.94 -4.69
CA ASP A 184 -5.03 -2.08 -4.27
C ASP A 184 -5.03 -3.18 -5.34
N GLY A 185 -5.16 -2.82 -6.62
CA GLY A 185 -5.08 -3.75 -7.73
C GLY A 185 -3.71 -4.45 -7.83
N ALA A 186 -2.62 -3.72 -7.66
CA ALA A 186 -1.27 -4.28 -7.68
C ALA A 186 -1.03 -5.24 -6.50
N ILE A 187 -1.53 -4.91 -5.30
CA ILE A 187 -1.43 -5.80 -4.12
C ILE A 187 -2.16 -7.13 -4.39
N VAL A 188 -3.39 -7.06 -4.90
CA VAL A 188 -4.18 -8.27 -5.19
C VAL A 188 -3.55 -9.08 -6.32
N ALA A 189 -3.10 -8.41 -7.40
CA ALA A 189 -2.44 -9.07 -8.52
C ALA A 189 -1.15 -9.77 -8.08
N ALA A 190 -0.31 -9.12 -7.29
CA ALA A 190 0.93 -9.71 -6.76
C ALA A 190 0.65 -10.91 -5.83
N MET A 191 -0.38 -10.80 -4.98
CA MET A 191 -0.78 -11.89 -4.10
C MET A 191 -1.23 -13.13 -4.88
N VAL A 192 -1.98 -12.95 -5.98
CA VAL A 192 -2.51 -14.05 -6.79
C VAL A 192 -1.45 -14.67 -7.70
N SER A 193 -0.60 -13.84 -8.31
CA SER A 193 0.40 -14.31 -9.28
C SER A 193 1.73 -14.73 -8.65
N CYS A 194 1.98 -14.35 -7.38
CA CYS A 194 3.29 -14.45 -6.73
C CYS A 194 4.41 -13.75 -7.54
N ASP A 195 4.03 -12.72 -8.31
CA ASP A 195 4.95 -11.97 -9.19
C ASP A 195 5.05 -10.51 -8.74
N PRO A 196 6.21 -10.07 -8.19
CA PRO A 196 6.40 -8.68 -7.79
C PRO A 196 6.46 -7.70 -8.97
N THR A 197 6.64 -8.19 -10.21
CA THR A 197 6.76 -7.32 -11.39
C THR A 197 5.44 -6.69 -11.81
N VAL A 198 4.30 -7.15 -11.29
CA VAL A 198 3.00 -6.49 -11.49
C VAL A 198 3.00 -5.03 -11.02
N ALA A 199 3.88 -4.69 -10.05
CA ALA A 199 4.10 -3.32 -9.61
C ALA A 199 4.66 -2.43 -10.73
N ASP A 200 5.48 -2.97 -11.64
CA ASP A 200 6.01 -2.19 -12.78
C ASP A 200 4.87 -1.80 -13.73
N THR A 201 3.94 -2.73 -14.00
CA THR A 201 2.75 -2.47 -14.82
C THR A 201 1.86 -1.39 -14.19
N ALA A 202 1.61 -1.47 -12.89
CA ALA A 202 0.83 -0.47 -12.17
C ALA A 202 1.56 0.89 -12.13
N GLY A 203 2.89 0.90 -11.99
CA GLY A 203 3.72 2.10 -12.07
C GLY A 203 3.69 2.77 -13.45
N LEU A 204 3.69 1.98 -14.51
CA LEU A 204 3.52 2.50 -15.87
C LEU A 204 2.14 3.12 -16.07
N ALA A 205 1.07 2.49 -15.58
CA ALA A 205 -0.27 3.05 -15.60
C ALA A 205 -0.36 4.38 -14.82
N ALA A 206 0.25 4.42 -13.63
CA ALA A 206 0.30 5.63 -12.80
C ALA A 206 1.06 6.77 -13.47
N SER A 207 2.15 6.49 -14.19
CA SER A 207 2.92 7.51 -14.90
C SER A 207 2.10 8.25 -15.95
N ASN A 208 1.12 7.58 -16.57
CA ASN A 208 0.21 8.20 -17.53
C ASN A 208 -0.78 9.16 -16.85
N LEU A 209 -1.05 8.99 -15.54
CA LEU A 209 -1.90 9.89 -14.77
C LEU A 209 -1.18 11.19 -14.39
N PHE A 210 0.16 11.19 -14.34
CA PHE A 210 0.96 12.39 -14.05
C PHE A 210 1.16 13.29 -15.27
N ALA A 211 0.90 12.77 -16.47
CA ALA A 211 0.98 13.59 -17.68
C ALA A 211 -0.06 14.72 -17.62
N PRO A 212 0.32 15.98 -17.93
CA PRO A 212 -0.67 17.04 -18.04
C PRO A 212 -1.74 16.57 -19.01
N ALA A 213 -3.02 16.73 -18.64
CA ALA A 213 -4.13 16.35 -19.48
C ALA A 213 -3.85 16.86 -20.90
N ARG A 214 -3.72 15.97 -21.87
CA ARG A 214 -3.60 16.36 -23.27
C ARG A 214 -4.87 17.12 -23.59
N VAL A 215 -4.81 18.43 -23.46
CA VAL A 215 -5.89 19.31 -23.87
C VAL A 215 -6.20 18.91 -25.31
N LYS A 216 -7.44 18.47 -25.54
CA LYS A 216 -7.93 18.13 -26.87
C LYS A 216 -7.95 19.40 -27.74
N LYS A 217 -6.76 19.86 -28.17
CA LYS A 217 -6.59 20.93 -29.16
C LYS A 217 -7.24 20.58 -30.51
N ALA A 218 -7.52 19.32 -30.77
CA ALA A 218 -8.10 18.86 -32.03
C ALA A 218 -9.55 19.29 -32.28
N LYS A 219 -10.36 19.56 -31.24
CA LYS A 219 -11.76 19.98 -31.44
C LYS A 219 -11.95 21.49 -31.66
N ARG A 220 -10.96 22.31 -31.22
CA ARG A 220 -11.07 23.78 -31.41
C ARG A 220 -10.64 24.20 -32.81
N ALA A 221 -9.55 23.62 -33.33
CA ALA A 221 -9.08 23.87 -34.69
C ALA A 221 -10.07 23.38 -35.76
N GLY A 222 -10.76 22.25 -35.52
CA GLY A 222 -11.81 21.76 -36.41
C GLY A 222 -13.05 22.67 -36.44
N ARG A 223 -13.48 23.24 -35.32
CA ARG A 223 -14.63 24.18 -35.26
C ARG A 223 -14.31 25.54 -35.88
N GLU A 224 -13.08 26.02 -35.73
CA GLU A 224 -12.65 27.29 -36.35
C GLU A 224 -12.51 27.14 -37.88
N ALA A 225 -12.04 25.99 -38.35
CA ALA A 225 -11.97 25.68 -39.78
C ALA A 225 -13.39 25.50 -40.42
N GLU A 226 -14.29 24.86 -39.68
CA GLU A 226 -15.70 24.67 -40.14
C GLU A 226 -16.48 25.98 -40.14
N GLN A 227 -16.24 26.87 -39.18
CA GLN A 227 -16.83 28.22 -39.18
C GLN A 227 -16.29 29.14 -40.28
N GLN A 228 -15.01 28.99 -40.64
CA GLN A 228 -14.44 29.71 -41.78
C GLN A 228 -14.95 29.22 -43.12
N LEU A 229 -15.25 27.93 -43.25
CA LEU A 229 -15.82 27.37 -44.49
C LEU A 229 -17.30 27.75 -44.70
N LEU A 230 -18.05 28.01 -43.62
CA LEU A 230 -19.45 28.43 -43.69
C LEU A 230 -19.61 29.95 -43.85
N ALA A 231 -18.55 30.71 -43.77
CA ALA A 231 -18.53 32.16 -43.91
C ALA A 231 -18.07 32.66 -45.29
N MET A 232 -17.74 31.74 -46.21
CA MET A 232 -17.41 31.99 -47.61
C MET A 232 -18.57 31.63 -48.52
#